data_6463c4056c13594fa1921dd5dd26af45
#
_entry.id   6463c4056c13594fa1921dd5dd26af45
#
_cell.length_a   1.000
_cell.length_b   1.000
_cell.length_c   1.000
_cell.angle_alpha   90.00
_cell.angle_beta   90.00
_cell.angle_gamma   90.00
#
_symmetry.space_group_name_H-M   'P 1'
#
loop_
_entity.id
_entity.type
_entity.pdbx_description
1 polymer ?
#
loop_
_entity_poly.entity_id
_entity_poly.type
_entity_poly.pdbx_seq_one_letter_code
_entity_poly.pdbx_strand_id
1 'polypeptide(L)'
;YEDEETGLYYNRFRYYDPKIGNYISQDLIRLAGNNPTLYGYVGDLNKWADVFGLKGGGSYSSVRSSNIGGEVHHTPANSINGLSHGEGPSIWMETTDHRMTSSHGWQGKEGALYRQTQLDLINQGKFADAIQMDIDDIQSSFGSKYDSSINEMLDYSYEKGLISEAERDKMKICTK
;
A
#
# COMPACT_ATOMS: atom_id res chain seq x y z
N TYR A 1 -7.42 -14.87 -14.92
CA TYR A 1 -8.30 -15.90 -15.52
C TYR A 1 -7.56 -17.23 -15.56
N GLU A 2 -8.28 -18.31 -15.64
CA GLU A 2 -7.74 -19.67 -15.80
C GLU A 2 -7.40 -19.92 -17.28
N ASP A 3 -6.22 -20.49 -17.51
CA ASP A 3 -5.83 -21.04 -18.80
C ASP A 3 -6.18 -22.53 -18.80
N GLU A 4 -7.23 -22.89 -19.54
CA GLU A 4 -7.78 -24.24 -19.57
C GLU A 4 -6.80 -25.29 -20.16
N GLU A 5 -5.86 -24.88 -21.02
CA GLU A 5 -4.86 -25.79 -21.62
C GLU A 5 -3.78 -26.19 -20.63
N THR A 6 -3.36 -25.27 -19.79
CA THR A 6 -2.24 -25.47 -18.84
C THR A 6 -2.71 -25.70 -17.39
N GLY A 7 -3.95 -25.30 -17.07
CA GLY A 7 -4.49 -25.31 -15.72
C GLY A 7 -3.83 -24.28 -14.80
N LEU A 8 -3.15 -23.30 -15.38
CA LEU A 8 -2.53 -22.19 -14.65
C LEU A 8 -3.50 -21.00 -14.56
N TYR A 9 -3.34 -20.21 -13.49
CA TYR A 9 -4.11 -18.98 -13.33
C TYR A 9 -3.26 -17.77 -13.69
N TYR A 10 -3.64 -17.06 -14.76
CA TYR A 10 -2.98 -15.82 -15.15
C TYR A 10 -3.39 -14.68 -14.22
N ASN A 11 -2.43 -14.16 -13.48
CA ASN A 11 -2.58 -12.99 -12.63
C ASN A 11 -1.69 -11.84 -13.16
N ARG A 12 -2.21 -11.13 -14.14
CA ARG A 12 -1.71 -9.90 -14.79
C ARG A 12 -0.26 -9.94 -15.31
N PHE A 13 0.69 -10.39 -14.48
CA PHE A 13 2.12 -10.41 -14.82
C PHE A 13 2.77 -11.75 -14.49
N ARG A 14 2.08 -12.64 -13.81
CA ARG A 14 2.59 -13.94 -13.38
C ARG A 14 1.56 -15.05 -13.61
N TYR A 15 2.04 -16.26 -13.83
CA TYR A 15 1.21 -17.46 -13.85
C TYR A 15 1.30 -18.16 -12.50
N TYR A 16 0.15 -18.37 -11.88
CA TYR A 16 0.01 -19.12 -10.63
C TYR A 16 -0.37 -20.57 -10.93
N ASP A 17 0.35 -21.51 -10.31
CA ASP A 17 0.04 -22.94 -10.40
C ASP A 17 -0.66 -23.38 -9.09
N PRO A 18 -1.98 -23.71 -9.16
CA PRO A 18 -2.74 -24.10 -7.98
C PRO A 18 -2.30 -25.46 -7.41
N LYS A 19 -1.58 -26.28 -8.18
CA LYS A 19 -1.09 -27.58 -7.72
C LYS A 19 0.08 -27.45 -6.76
N ILE A 20 0.94 -26.48 -7.00
CA ILE A 20 2.11 -26.22 -6.14
C ILE A 20 1.90 -25.02 -5.19
N GLY A 21 0.81 -24.25 -5.35
CA GLY A 21 0.49 -23.11 -4.51
C GLY A 21 1.42 -21.91 -4.68
N ASN A 22 2.11 -21.81 -5.81
CA ASN A 22 3.11 -20.77 -6.08
C ASN A 22 3.01 -20.24 -7.51
N TYR A 23 3.62 -19.06 -7.75
CA TYR A 23 3.87 -18.61 -9.10
C TYR A 23 4.96 -19.41 -9.78
N ILE A 24 4.86 -19.64 -11.09
CA ILE A 24 5.90 -20.32 -11.88
C ILE A 24 6.95 -19.35 -12.44
N SER A 25 6.75 -18.04 -12.27
CA SER A 25 7.72 -16.98 -12.60
C SER A 25 8.15 -16.21 -11.37
N GLN A 26 9.38 -15.71 -11.37
CA GLN A 26 9.90 -14.89 -10.28
C GLN A 26 9.12 -13.60 -10.11
N ASP A 27 8.98 -13.14 -8.88
CA ASP A 27 8.44 -11.83 -8.58
C ASP A 27 9.33 -10.74 -9.20
N LEU A 28 8.72 -9.78 -9.90
CA LEU A 28 9.44 -8.66 -10.52
C LEU A 28 10.17 -7.79 -9.48
N ILE A 29 9.62 -7.68 -8.28
CA ILE A 29 10.23 -6.95 -7.17
C ILE A 29 11.09 -7.84 -6.27
N ARG A 30 11.17 -9.14 -6.56
CA ARG A 30 11.97 -10.13 -5.85
C ARG A 30 11.67 -10.13 -4.34
N LEU A 31 12.69 -10.32 -3.50
CA LEU A 31 12.54 -10.36 -2.04
C LEU A 31 12.13 -8.99 -1.42
N ALA A 32 12.14 -7.91 -2.17
CA ALA A 32 11.66 -6.60 -1.71
C ALA A 32 10.14 -6.56 -1.47
N GLY A 33 9.39 -7.55 -2.02
CA GLY A 33 7.95 -7.72 -1.78
C GLY A 33 7.58 -8.33 -0.43
N ASN A 34 8.54 -8.48 0.48
CA ASN A 34 8.37 -9.08 1.81
C ASN A 34 7.81 -10.53 1.79
N ASN A 35 7.94 -11.22 0.67
CA ASN A 35 7.60 -12.63 0.54
C ASN A 35 8.85 -13.46 0.81
N PRO A 36 8.80 -14.52 1.62
CA PRO A 36 9.97 -15.32 1.95
C PRO A 36 10.57 -16.08 0.76
N THR A 37 9.82 -16.13 -0.36
CA THR A 37 10.30 -16.78 -1.59
C THR A 37 10.07 -15.91 -2.82
N LEU A 38 10.93 -16.07 -3.84
CA LEU A 38 10.80 -15.36 -5.12
C LEU A 38 9.55 -15.76 -5.94
N TYR A 39 8.91 -16.87 -5.57
CA TYR A 39 7.79 -17.48 -6.27
C TYR A 39 6.50 -17.50 -5.44
N GLY A 40 6.53 -17.00 -4.20
CA GLY A 40 5.38 -17.01 -3.30
C GLY A 40 4.21 -16.19 -3.86
N TYR A 41 2.99 -16.74 -3.71
CA TYR A 41 1.76 -16.05 -4.08
C TYR A 41 1.49 -14.89 -3.11
N VAL A 42 1.40 -15.21 -1.83
CA VAL A 42 1.29 -14.27 -0.70
C VAL A 42 1.97 -14.87 0.53
N GLY A 43 2.29 -14.04 1.52
CA GLY A 43 2.91 -14.51 2.77
C GLY A 43 2.03 -15.43 3.61
N ASP A 44 0.71 -15.29 3.54
CA ASP A 44 -0.27 -16.14 4.22
C ASP A 44 -1.51 -16.31 3.34
N LEU A 45 -1.63 -17.49 2.72
CA LEU A 45 -2.73 -17.87 1.82
C LEU A 45 -4.12 -17.88 2.48
N ASN A 46 -4.18 -17.95 3.82
CA ASN A 46 -5.45 -17.96 4.54
C ASN A 46 -6.00 -16.55 4.81
N LYS A 47 -5.16 -15.53 4.63
CA LYS A 47 -5.50 -14.14 4.94
C LYS A 47 -5.51 -13.21 3.74
N TRP A 48 -4.80 -13.56 2.66
CA TRP A 48 -4.54 -12.65 1.55
C TRP A 48 -4.78 -13.28 0.20
N ALA A 49 -5.47 -12.55 -0.67
CA ALA A 49 -5.52 -12.83 -2.11
C ALA A 49 -4.66 -11.79 -2.84
N ASP A 50 -3.66 -12.25 -3.60
CA ASP A 50 -2.86 -11.37 -4.45
C ASP A 50 -3.66 -11.00 -5.72
N VAL A 51 -4.52 -10.00 -5.61
CA VAL A 51 -5.43 -9.58 -6.71
C VAL A 51 -4.66 -9.09 -7.95
N PHE A 52 -3.43 -8.63 -7.78
CA PHE A 52 -2.63 -8.03 -8.86
C PHE A 52 -1.27 -8.68 -9.08
N GLY A 53 -0.83 -9.59 -8.24
CA GLY A 53 0.53 -10.15 -8.30
C GLY A 53 1.64 -9.15 -7.95
N LEU A 54 1.28 -7.99 -7.40
CA LEU A 54 2.18 -6.87 -7.09
C LEU A 54 1.71 -6.16 -5.82
N LYS A 55 2.63 -5.60 -5.07
CA LYS A 55 2.35 -4.90 -3.83
C LYS A 55 1.79 -3.51 -4.10
N GLY A 56 0.55 -3.27 -3.67
CA GLY A 56 -0.12 -1.97 -3.80
C GLY A 56 0.15 -1.01 -2.64
N GLY A 57 0.54 -1.54 -1.46
CA GLY A 57 0.87 -0.78 -0.25
C GLY A 57 2.14 -1.26 0.44
N GLY A 58 2.76 -0.39 1.25
CA GLY A 58 3.97 -0.72 2.00
C GLY A 58 4.95 0.44 2.09
N SER A 59 6.27 0.17 2.02
CA SER A 59 7.25 1.24 1.89
C SER A 59 7.20 1.88 0.51
N TYR A 60 7.54 3.16 0.41
CA TYR A 60 7.61 3.84 -0.89
C TYR A 60 8.48 3.09 -1.91
N SER A 61 9.67 2.63 -1.50
CA SER A 61 10.57 1.88 -2.38
C SER A 61 9.95 0.57 -2.88
N SER A 62 9.26 -0.17 -2.02
CA SER A 62 8.58 -1.41 -2.37
C SER A 62 7.46 -1.16 -3.39
N VAL A 63 6.57 -0.20 -3.09
CA VAL A 63 5.44 0.14 -3.97
C VAL A 63 5.92 0.68 -5.32
N ARG A 64 6.93 1.56 -5.32
CA ARG A 64 7.49 2.11 -6.55
C ARG A 64 8.16 1.06 -7.42
N SER A 65 8.83 0.07 -6.82
CA SER A 65 9.47 -1.01 -7.58
C SER A 65 8.48 -1.93 -8.29
N SER A 66 7.22 -1.95 -7.87
CA SER A 66 6.14 -2.69 -8.53
C SER A 66 5.83 -2.18 -9.95
N ASN A 67 6.19 -0.93 -10.25
CA ASN A 67 6.15 -0.29 -11.59
C ASN A 67 4.88 -0.56 -12.42
N ILE A 68 3.72 -0.49 -11.75
CA ILE A 68 2.40 -0.75 -12.38
C ILE A 68 1.79 0.47 -13.08
N GLY A 69 2.58 1.50 -13.34
CA GLY A 69 2.07 2.81 -13.75
C GLY A 69 1.55 3.61 -12.56
N GLY A 70 0.87 4.73 -12.79
CA GLY A 70 0.37 5.58 -11.72
C GLY A 70 1.47 6.30 -10.94
N GLU A 71 1.15 6.67 -9.71
CA GLU A 71 2.05 7.37 -8.79
C GLU A 71 2.01 6.71 -7.40
N VAL A 72 3.06 6.91 -6.60
CA VAL A 72 3.14 6.40 -5.23
C VAL A 72 2.87 7.54 -4.26
N HIS A 73 1.85 7.36 -3.45
CA HIS A 73 1.37 8.32 -2.46
C HIS A 73 1.89 7.97 -1.06
N HIS A 74 2.66 8.89 -0.46
CA HIS A 74 3.10 8.75 0.93
C HIS A 74 1.97 9.08 1.91
N THR A 75 1.85 8.28 2.93
CA THR A 75 0.79 8.33 3.97
C THR A 75 1.39 8.23 5.37
N PRO A 76 1.71 9.34 6.05
CA PRO A 76 1.61 10.77 5.68
C PRO A 76 2.64 11.24 4.66
N ALA A 77 2.41 12.44 4.09
CA ALA A 77 3.27 13.03 3.07
C ALA A 77 4.76 13.02 3.45
N ASN A 78 5.64 12.70 2.48
CA ASN A 78 7.09 12.57 2.72
C ASN A 78 7.74 13.81 3.37
N SER A 79 7.23 15.01 3.07
CA SER A 79 7.78 16.25 3.61
C SER A 79 7.62 16.43 5.13
N ILE A 80 6.77 15.63 5.77
CA ILE A 80 6.39 15.78 7.18
C ILE A 80 6.52 14.51 8.01
N ASN A 81 6.66 13.32 7.40
CA ASN A 81 6.64 12.05 8.13
C ASN A 81 7.94 11.73 8.89
N GLY A 82 9.00 12.51 8.67
CA GLY A 82 10.27 12.36 9.39
C GLY A 82 11.10 11.12 9.00
N LEU A 83 10.67 10.35 8.00
CA LEU A 83 11.35 9.14 7.53
C LEU A 83 12.19 9.42 6.28
N SER A 84 13.11 8.50 5.96
CA SER A 84 13.76 8.53 4.66
C SER A 84 12.73 8.32 3.54
N HIS A 85 12.92 8.98 2.38
CA HIS A 85 11.96 8.94 1.28
C HIS A 85 11.52 7.52 0.89
N GLY A 86 12.44 6.57 0.88
CA GLY A 86 12.16 5.19 0.49
C GLY A 86 11.43 4.37 1.55
N GLU A 87 11.45 4.79 2.81
CA GLU A 87 10.88 4.07 3.95
C GLU A 87 9.52 4.59 4.41
N GLY A 88 9.07 5.73 3.87
CA GLY A 88 7.75 6.27 4.19
C GLY A 88 6.63 5.29 3.82
N PRO A 89 5.63 5.08 4.72
CA PRO A 89 4.45 4.31 4.37
C PRO A 89 3.77 4.90 3.15
N SER A 90 3.35 4.06 2.22
CA SER A 90 2.87 4.52 0.91
C SER A 90 1.90 3.53 0.29
N ILE A 91 1.04 4.04 -0.59
CA ILE A 91 0.18 3.24 -1.45
C ILE A 91 0.36 3.63 -2.92
N TRP A 92 0.10 2.68 -3.81
CA TRP A 92 -0.05 2.96 -5.22
C TRP A 92 -1.41 3.62 -5.49
N MET A 93 -1.43 4.64 -6.34
CA MET A 93 -2.65 5.30 -6.81
C MET A 93 -2.57 5.59 -8.31
N GLU A 94 -3.73 5.68 -8.96
CA GLU A 94 -3.79 6.27 -10.29
C GLU A 94 -3.34 7.72 -10.23
N THR A 95 -2.63 8.17 -11.28
CA THR A 95 -2.05 9.53 -11.32
C THR A 95 -3.09 10.64 -11.08
N THR A 96 -4.27 10.49 -11.65
CA THR A 96 -5.37 11.46 -11.48
C THR A 96 -5.84 11.54 -10.04
N ASP A 97 -6.01 10.38 -9.40
CA ASP A 97 -6.52 10.27 -8.03
C ASP A 97 -5.48 10.77 -7.03
N HIS A 98 -4.20 10.38 -7.20
CA HIS A 98 -3.10 10.88 -6.37
C HIS A 98 -3.05 12.41 -6.33
N ARG A 99 -3.23 13.05 -7.50
CA ARG A 99 -3.21 14.51 -7.61
C ARG A 99 -4.43 15.21 -7.00
N MET A 100 -5.49 14.45 -6.71
CA MET A 100 -6.70 14.96 -6.04
C MET A 100 -6.64 14.83 -4.52
N THR A 101 -5.69 14.05 -3.95
CA THR A 101 -5.56 13.89 -2.49
C THR A 101 -5.26 15.22 -1.80
N SER A 102 -5.81 15.41 -0.60
CA SER A 102 -5.66 16.65 0.18
C SER A 102 -4.22 16.97 0.55
N SER A 103 -3.37 15.95 0.72
CA SER A 103 -1.94 16.10 1.05
C SER A 103 -1.06 16.45 -0.15
N HIS A 104 -1.59 16.35 -1.40
CA HIS A 104 -0.81 16.59 -2.62
C HIS A 104 -0.37 18.07 -2.73
N GLY A 105 0.85 18.28 -3.25
CA GLY A 105 1.46 19.63 -3.34
C GLY A 105 0.68 20.63 -4.18
N TRP A 106 -0.18 20.17 -5.10
CA TRP A 106 -1.00 21.03 -5.97
C TRP A 106 -2.24 21.61 -5.27
N GLN A 107 -2.56 21.15 -4.05
CA GLN A 107 -3.69 21.67 -3.27
C GLN A 107 -3.43 23.05 -2.65
N GLY A 108 -2.30 23.67 -2.97
CA GLY A 108 -1.99 25.04 -2.57
C GLY A 108 -2.02 25.25 -1.05
N LYS A 109 -2.75 26.30 -0.61
CA LYS A 109 -2.84 26.65 0.82
C LYS A 109 -3.60 25.61 1.65
N GLU A 110 -4.63 24.99 1.09
CA GLU A 110 -5.43 23.95 1.76
C GLU A 110 -4.59 22.70 2.01
N GLY A 111 -3.84 22.25 1.01
CA GLY A 111 -2.91 21.14 1.17
C GLY A 111 -1.76 21.45 2.13
N ALA A 112 -1.29 22.70 2.20
CA ALA A 112 -0.32 23.11 3.18
C ALA A 112 -0.88 23.04 4.61
N LEU A 113 -2.12 23.49 4.82
CA LEU A 113 -2.79 23.39 6.11
C LEU A 113 -3.05 21.94 6.51
N TYR A 114 -3.49 21.11 5.57
CA TYR A 114 -3.68 19.67 5.78
C TYR A 114 -2.40 19.00 6.27
N ARG A 115 -1.27 19.18 5.57
CA ARG A 115 0.03 18.66 5.98
C ARG A 115 0.52 19.23 7.31
N GLN A 116 0.21 20.50 7.62
CA GLN A 116 0.54 21.08 8.93
C GLN A 116 -0.22 20.39 10.05
N THR A 117 -1.51 20.10 9.87
CA THR A 117 -2.30 19.34 10.85
C THR A 117 -1.71 17.94 11.09
N GLN A 118 -1.31 17.25 10.02
CA GLN A 118 -0.64 15.95 10.15
C GLN A 118 0.70 16.07 10.89
N LEU A 119 1.51 17.09 10.59
CA LEU A 119 2.78 17.34 11.28
C LEU A 119 2.57 17.59 12.78
N ASP A 120 1.53 18.34 13.15
CA ASP A 120 1.19 18.61 14.55
C ASP A 120 0.79 17.31 15.30
N LEU A 121 0.08 16.39 14.65
CA LEU A 121 -0.22 15.06 15.18
C LEU A 121 1.05 14.22 15.35
N ILE A 122 1.92 14.21 14.36
CA ILE A 122 3.19 13.47 14.41
C ILE A 122 4.07 13.98 15.55
N ASN A 123 4.17 15.30 15.73
CA ASN A 123 4.92 15.91 16.82
C ASN A 123 4.35 15.59 18.22
N GLN A 124 3.07 15.24 18.31
CA GLN A 124 2.42 14.75 19.52
C GLN A 124 2.59 13.23 19.73
N GLY A 125 3.32 12.53 18.87
CA GLY A 125 3.46 11.08 18.89
C GLY A 125 2.22 10.32 18.37
N LYS A 126 1.32 11.00 17.66
CA LYS A 126 0.07 10.45 17.12
C LYS A 126 0.21 10.13 15.62
N PHE A 127 1.20 9.31 15.28
CA PHE A 127 1.47 8.96 13.88
C PHE A 127 0.28 8.21 13.24
N ALA A 128 -0.39 7.34 14.00
CA ALA A 128 -1.60 6.64 13.55
C ALA A 128 -2.74 7.61 13.18
N ASP A 129 -2.96 8.68 13.96
CA ASP A 129 -3.99 9.68 13.65
C ASP A 129 -3.66 10.45 12.35
N ALA A 130 -2.37 10.71 12.09
CA ALA A 130 -1.94 11.33 10.85
C ALA A 130 -2.14 10.41 9.62
N ILE A 131 -1.92 9.10 9.76
CA ILE A 131 -2.27 8.10 8.73
C ILE A 131 -3.79 8.05 8.53
N GLN A 132 -4.57 8.05 9.61
CA GLN A 132 -6.04 8.00 9.53
C GLN A 132 -6.61 9.17 8.73
N MET A 133 -6.04 10.37 8.86
CA MET A 133 -6.46 11.52 8.04
C MET A 133 -6.35 11.24 6.54
N ASP A 134 -5.25 10.62 6.09
CA ASP A 134 -5.08 10.26 4.67
C ASP A 134 -6.03 9.13 4.25
N ILE A 135 -6.27 8.14 5.12
CA ILE A 135 -7.25 7.07 4.85
C ILE A 135 -8.64 7.66 4.65
N ASP A 136 -9.08 8.57 5.54
CA ASP A 136 -10.38 9.22 5.47
C ASP A 136 -10.52 10.06 4.19
N ASP A 137 -9.49 10.80 3.81
CA ASP A 137 -9.43 11.59 2.58
C ASP A 137 -9.56 10.71 1.32
N ILE A 138 -8.79 9.62 1.28
CA ILE A 138 -8.80 8.67 0.17
C ILE A 138 -10.15 7.95 0.07
N GLN A 139 -10.70 7.47 1.18
CA GLN A 139 -11.99 6.77 1.18
C GLN A 139 -13.15 7.71 0.86
N SER A 140 -13.13 8.95 1.35
CA SER A 140 -14.16 9.94 1.02
C SER A 140 -14.18 10.31 -0.46
N SER A 141 -13.00 10.32 -1.09
CA SER A 141 -12.85 10.70 -2.50
C SER A 141 -13.03 9.54 -3.48
N PHE A 142 -12.60 8.32 -3.11
CA PHE A 142 -12.48 7.19 -4.03
C PHE A 142 -13.17 5.91 -3.55
N GLY A 143 -13.87 5.95 -2.41
CA GLY A 143 -14.53 4.79 -1.82
C GLY A 143 -13.54 3.67 -1.51
N SER A 144 -13.91 2.43 -1.80
CA SER A 144 -13.12 1.22 -1.49
C SER A 144 -12.00 0.90 -2.50
N LYS A 145 -11.74 1.78 -3.47
CA LYS A 145 -10.81 1.52 -4.57
C LYS A 145 -9.39 1.14 -4.11
N TYR A 146 -8.94 1.71 -3.00
CA TYR A 146 -7.58 1.53 -2.47
C TYR A 146 -7.50 0.76 -1.16
N ASP A 147 -8.60 0.18 -0.68
CA ASP A 147 -8.69 -0.49 0.63
C ASP A 147 -7.63 -1.59 0.82
N SER A 148 -7.38 -2.40 -0.21
CA SER A 148 -6.34 -3.43 -0.16
C SER A 148 -4.94 -2.83 0.02
N SER A 149 -4.62 -1.79 -0.75
CA SER A 149 -3.33 -1.09 -0.67
C SER A 149 -3.16 -0.39 0.68
N ILE A 150 -4.23 0.18 1.23
CA ILE A 150 -4.25 0.78 2.58
C ILE A 150 -3.94 -0.28 3.63
N ASN A 151 -4.59 -1.45 3.57
CA ASN A 151 -4.32 -2.53 4.51
C ASN A 151 -2.86 -3.02 4.47
N GLU A 152 -2.28 -3.16 3.30
CA GLU A 152 -0.86 -3.52 3.13
C GLU A 152 0.08 -2.44 3.70
N MET A 153 -0.23 -1.17 3.49
CA MET A 153 0.51 -0.04 4.06
C MET A 153 0.42 -0.01 5.59
N LEU A 154 -0.74 -0.33 6.17
CA LEU A 154 -0.93 -0.43 7.61
C LEU A 154 -0.12 -1.57 8.22
N ASP A 155 -0.07 -2.75 7.56
CA ASP A 155 0.77 -3.86 8.00
C ASP A 155 2.26 -3.47 7.99
N TYR A 156 2.72 -2.83 6.92
CA TYR A 156 4.07 -2.28 6.86
C TYR A 156 4.35 -1.27 7.98
N SER A 157 3.41 -0.36 8.25
CA SER A 157 3.57 0.66 9.29
C SER A 157 3.69 0.04 10.69
N TYR A 158 2.97 -1.04 10.95
CA TYR A 158 3.10 -1.83 12.18
C TYR A 158 4.45 -2.56 12.24
N GLU A 159 4.85 -3.26 11.19
CA GLU A 159 6.14 -3.96 11.12
C GLU A 159 7.33 -3.02 11.31
N LYS A 160 7.21 -1.79 10.83
CA LYS A 160 8.21 -0.73 10.99
C LYS A 160 8.20 -0.11 12.40
N GLY A 161 7.21 -0.41 13.22
CA GLY A 161 7.05 0.15 14.57
C GLY A 161 6.57 1.61 14.60
N LEU A 162 5.93 2.08 13.53
CA LEU A 162 5.37 3.43 13.44
C LEU A 162 4.00 3.53 14.12
N ILE A 163 3.28 2.44 14.18
CA ILE A 163 1.98 2.30 14.84
C ILE A 163 1.94 1.01 15.65
N SER A 164 1.10 0.95 16.68
CA SER A 164 0.85 -0.25 17.47
C SER A 164 -0.08 -1.23 16.75
N GLU A 165 -0.12 -2.48 17.21
CA GLU A 165 -1.04 -3.50 16.70
C GLU A 165 -2.50 -3.09 16.84
N ALA A 166 -2.86 -2.51 18.00
CA ALA A 166 -4.22 -2.04 18.26
C ALA A 166 -4.64 -0.89 17.31
N GLU A 167 -3.72 0.02 16.99
CA GLU A 167 -3.98 1.10 16.03
C GLU A 167 -4.13 0.54 14.61
N ARG A 168 -3.23 -0.38 14.19
CA ARG A 168 -3.36 -1.07 12.91
C ARG A 168 -4.72 -1.74 12.76
N ASP A 169 -5.11 -2.56 13.74
CA ASP A 169 -6.35 -3.35 13.68
C ASP A 169 -7.60 -2.46 13.68
N LYS A 170 -7.54 -1.33 14.38
CA LYS A 170 -8.62 -0.33 14.36
C LYS A 170 -8.78 0.35 12.99
N MET A 171 -7.68 0.60 12.29
CA MET A 171 -7.67 1.28 10.98
C MET A 171 -7.93 0.31 9.82
N LYS A 172 -7.71 -1.00 10.00
CA LYS A 172 -7.91 -2.00 8.94
C LYS A 172 -9.34 -2.00 8.42
N ILE A 173 -9.43 -2.03 7.10
CA ILE A 173 -10.68 -2.02 6.36
C ILE A 173 -11.06 -3.46 6.02
N CYS A 174 -12.30 -3.85 6.33
CA CYS A 174 -12.83 -5.16 5.92
C CYS A 174 -13.04 -5.18 4.41
N THR A 175 -12.09 -5.73 3.69
CA THR A 175 -12.26 -6.00 2.24
C THR A 175 -13.20 -7.20 2.06
N LYS A 176 -14.34 -6.96 1.38
CA LYS A 176 -15.32 -8.01 1.03
C LYS A 176 -14.89 -8.79 -0.19
#